data_9edbe770e4f839113868403c7a37ab23
#
_entry.id   9edbe770e4f839113868403c7a37ab23
#
_cell.length_a   1.000
_cell.length_b   1.000
_cell.length_c   1.000
_cell.angle_alpha   90.00
_cell.angle_beta   90.00
_cell.angle_gamma   90.00
#
_symmetry.space_group_name_H-M   'P 1'
#
loop_
_entity.id
_entity.type
_entity.pdbx_description
1 polymer ?
#
loop_
_entity_poly.entity_id
_entity_poly.type
_entity_poly.pdbx_seq_one_letter_code
_entity_poly.pdbx_strand_id
1 'polypeptide(L)'
;KKDSIIRDQVGFEIIGSKDEKNDDKEIITTSLKSLQNLKYSSGTLTIGNVEIFKLLISKLEIPARWKLRLLRHFWRDEYFNDLLKRLETNADIDPTVVAVDKKKYLDLLKQDPTTMIAGRSIGEILKRFDTKIKDPRTASKGKKVSKIIRSFLKIKCPINNAAKELNKFFKKNKINLVVDQKYFPISNNKVSKLNVMFSTSFGRQLEYYTGMVFKIDIKSNSKIINCCSGGRYDGLISDLGSQKKVSAVGAAFNL
;
A
#
# COMPACT_ATOMS: atom_id res chain seq x y z
N LYS A 1 -17.48 12.90 -25.99
CA LYS A 1 -17.78 11.46 -25.87
C LYS A 1 -17.88 11.18 -24.37
N LYS A 2 -19.07 10.78 -23.87
CA LYS A 2 -19.21 10.23 -22.51
C LYS A 2 -18.34 8.97 -22.48
N ASP A 3 -17.33 8.95 -21.62
CA ASP A 3 -16.56 7.74 -21.38
C ASP A 3 -17.51 6.68 -20.85
N SER A 4 -17.55 5.54 -21.50
CA SER A 4 -18.35 4.41 -21.07
C SER A 4 -17.90 4.00 -19.67
N ILE A 5 -18.85 3.88 -18.73
CA ILE A 5 -18.60 3.38 -17.37
C ILE A 5 -18.26 1.86 -17.39
N ILE A 6 -18.67 1.18 -18.47
CA ILE A 6 -18.45 -0.26 -18.66
C ILE A 6 -17.17 -0.45 -19.47
N ARG A 7 -16.25 -1.29 -18.98
CA ARG A 7 -15.03 -1.71 -19.66
C ARG A 7 -15.00 -3.22 -19.70
N ASP A 8 -14.75 -3.75 -20.88
CA ASP A 8 -14.53 -5.19 -21.06
C ASP A 8 -13.14 -5.54 -20.59
N GLN A 9 -13.02 -6.62 -19.80
CA GLN A 9 -11.77 -7.13 -19.28
C GLN A 9 -11.73 -8.65 -19.39
N VAL A 10 -10.54 -9.19 -19.60
CA VAL A 10 -10.23 -10.62 -19.48
C VAL A 10 -9.16 -10.77 -18.42
N GLY A 11 -9.38 -11.66 -17.46
CA GLY A 11 -8.45 -11.89 -16.36
C GLY A 11 -8.22 -13.38 -16.09
N PHE A 12 -7.22 -13.65 -15.29
CA PHE A 12 -6.91 -14.98 -14.75
C PHE A 12 -6.34 -14.85 -13.35
N GLU A 13 -6.61 -15.88 -12.55
CA GLU A 13 -6.34 -15.90 -11.12
C GLU A 13 -5.71 -17.23 -10.71
N ILE A 14 -4.78 -17.20 -9.74
CA ILE A 14 -4.29 -18.39 -9.02
C ILE A 14 -4.74 -18.26 -7.58
N ILE A 15 -5.59 -19.15 -7.13
CA ILE A 15 -6.22 -19.11 -5.80
C ILE A 15 -5.92 -20.41 -5.06
N GLY A 16 -5.53 -20.31 -3.77
CA GLY A 16 -5.33 -21.44 -2.87
C GLY A 16 -4.00 -22.17 -3.06
N SER A 17 -3.09 -21.67 -3.88
CA SER A 17 -1.74 -22.22 -4.01
C SER A 17 -0.93 -22.02 -2.73
N LYS A 18 0.08 -22.89 -2.55
CA LYS A 18 1.05 -22.81 -1.43
C LYS A 18 2.40 -22.25 -1.85
N ASP A 19 2.59 -21.95 -3.13
CA ASP A 19 3.87 -21.46 -3.69
C ASP A 19 3.75 -20.01 -4.19
N GLU A 20 3.55 -19.09 -3.25
CA GLU A 20 3.31 -17.68 -3.53
C GLU A 20 4.34 -17.02 -4.47
N LYS A 21 5.61 -17.47 -4.41
CA LYS A 21 6.68 -16.89 -5.25
C LYS A 21 6.57 -17.33 -6.71
N ASN A 22 6.29 -18.60 -6.93
CA ASN A 22 6.10 -19.11 -8.27
C ASN A 22 4.80 -18.58 -8.86
N ASP A 23 3.74 -18.44 -8.06
CA ASP A 23 2.47 -17.87 -8.49
C ASP A 23 2.65 -16.42 -8.97
N ASP A 24 3.34 -15.57 -8.21
CA ASP A 24 3.63 -14.18 -8.59
C ASP A 24 4.39 -14.11 -9.91
N LYS A 25 5.38 -15.00 -10.10
CA LYS A 25 6.15 -15.10 -11.34
C LYS A 25 5.29 -15.62 -12.49
N GLU A 26 4.45 -16.62 -12.23
CA GLU A 26 3.58 -17.23 -13.23
C GLU A 26 2.56 -16.24 -13.77
N ILE A 27 1.88 -15.48 -12.90
CA ILE A 27 0.93 -14.43 -13.29
C ILE A 27 1.60 -13.40 -14.22
N ILE A 28 2.78 -12.89 -13.86
CA ILE A 28 3.49 -11.94 -14.72
C ILE A 28 3.93 -12.60 -16.03
N THR A 29 4.46 -13.82 -15.97
CA THR A 29 4.94 -14.52 -17.17
C THR A 29 3.79 -14.81 -18.14
N THR A 30 2.64 -15.23 -17.63
CA THR A 30 1.42 -15.47 -18.44
C THR A 30 0.92 -14.15 -19.04
N SER A 31 0.90 -13.06 -18.25
CA SER A 31 0.58 -11.73 -18.77
C SER A 31 1.52 -11.30 -19.91
N LEU A 32 2.83 -11.54 -19.78
CA LEU A 32 3.80 -11.22 -20.82
C LEU A 32 3.63 -12.08 -22.08
N LYS A 33 3.33 -13.37 -21.91
CA LYS A 33 3.05 -14.27 -23.05
C LYS A 33 1.80 -13.83 -23.82
N SER A 34 0.75 -13.41 -23.12
CA SER A 34 -0.49 -12.92 -23.74
C SER A 34 -0.29 -11.67 -24.59
N LEU A 35 0.77 -10.88 -24.30
CA LEU A 35 1.13 -9.71 -25.11
C LEU A 35 1.89 -10.01 -26.41
N GLN A 36 2.37 -11.25 -26.61
CA GLN A 36 3.24 -11.58 -27.75
C GLN A 36 2.60 -11.31 -29.10
N ASN A 37 1.28 -11.48 -29.17
CA ASN A 37 0.50 -11.27 -30.40
C ASN A 37 0.03 -9.82 -30.60
N LEU A 38 0.30 -8.92 -29.64
CA LEU A 38 -0.07 -7.52 -29.75
C LEU A 38 1.01 -6.71 -30.49
N LYS A 39 0.56 -5.83 -31.39
CA LYS A 39 1.45 -4.90 -32.09
C LYS A 39 1.73 -3.68 -31.19
N TYR A 40 2.94 -3.60 -30.64
CA TYR A 40 3.42 -2.43 -29.88
C TYR A 40 4.92 -2.20 -30.14
N SER A 41 5.36 -0.95 -30.04
CA SER A 41 6.75 -0.57 -30.30
C SER A 41 7.65 -0.71 -29.07
N SER A 42 7.14 -0.34 -27.91
CA SER A 42 7.85 -0.37 -26.63
C SER A 42 6.85 -0.32 -25.48
N GLY A 43 7.33 -0.50 -24.25
CA GLY A 43 6.48 -0.38 -23.06
C GLY A 43 7.26 -0.45 -21.76
N THR A 44 6.51 -0.48 -20.68
CA THR A 44 7.05 -0.57 -19.32
C THR A 44 6.23 -1.56 -18.50
N LEU A 45 6.90 -2.54 -17.91
CA LEU A 45 6.38 -3.35 -16.82
C LEU A 45 6.79 -2.66 -15.52
N THR A 46 5.84 -2.08 -14.80
CA THR A 46 6.09 -1.49 -13.48
C THR A 46 5.69 -2.48 -12.41
N ILE A 47 6.60 -2.76 -11.49
CA ILE A 47 6.39 -3.65 -10.34
C ILE A 47 6.46 -2.84 -9.05
N GLY A 48 5.55 -3.07 -8.14
CA GLY A 48 5.57 -2.59 -6.77
C GLY A 48 5.42 -3.76 -5.78
N ASN A 49 5.61 -3.46 -4.51
CA ASN A 49 5.34 -4.45 -3.46
C ASN A 49 4.88 -3.73 -2.18
N VAL A 50 3.60 -3.92 -1.84
CA VAL A 50 2.96 -3.29 -0.68
C VAL A 50 3.53 -3.81 0.64
N GLU A 51 4.02 -5.05 0.68
CA GLU A 51 4.63 -5.65 1.86
C GLU A 51 5.88 -4.88 2.30
N ILE A 52 6.70 -4.39 1.37
CA ILE A 52 7.90 -3.61 1.70
C ILE A 52 7.52 -2.32 2.46
N PHE A 53 6.41 -1.69 2.09
CA PHE A 53 5.90 -0.54 2.84
C PHE A 53 5.42 -0.94 4.25
N LYS A 54 4.72 -2.07 4.39
CA LYS A 54 4.31 -2.61 5.71
C LYS A 54 5.53 -2.88 6.60
N LEU A 55 6.58 -3.47 6.04
CA LEU A 55 7.84 -3.71 6.74
C LEU A 55 8.52 -2.41 7.16
N LEU A 56 8.59 -1.41 6.28
CA LEU A 56 9.11 -0.08 6.64
C LEU A 56 8.34 0.50 7.83
N ILE A 57 7.01 0.58 7.75
CA ILE A 57 6.17 1.15 8.82
C ILE A 57 6.36 0.39 10.15
N SER A 58 6.52 -0.93 10.12
CA SER A 58 6.76 -1.74 11.33
C SER A 58 8.03 -1.32 12.08
N LYS A 59 9.07 -0.90 11.35
CA LYS A 59 10.39 -0.51 11.89
C LYS A 59 10.49 0.96 12.30
N LEU A 60 9.52 1.81 11.94
CA LEU A 60 9.54 3.21 12.33
C LEU A 60 9.18 3.39 13.80
N GLU A 61 9.88 4.30 14.49
CA GLU A 61 9.66 4.65 15.89
C GLU A 61 8.51 5.65 16.04
N ILE A 62 7.29 5.19 15.78
CA ILE A 62 6.05 5.94 15.97
C ILE A 62 5.03 5.06 16.70
N PRO A 63 4.05 5.68 17.42
CA PRO A 63 3.02 4.95 18.13
C PRO A 63 2.22 4.00 17.22
N ALA A 64 1.79 2.86 17.77
CA ALA A 64 1.04 1.83 17.04
C ALA A 64 -0.18 2.40 16.30
N ARG A 65 -0.92 3.35 16.93
CA ARG A 65 -2.06 4.01 16.30
C ARG A 65 -1.71 4.72 14.99
N TRP A 66 -0.51 5.30 14.88
CA TRP A 66 -0.01 5.93 13.66
C TRP A 66 0.39 4.91 12.61
N LYS A 67 1.05 3.81 13.02
CA LYS A 67 1.38 2.70 12.10
C LYS A 67 0.11 2.17 11.44
N LEU A 68 -0.92 1.86 12.23
CA LEU A 68 -2.21 1.38 11.73
C LEU A 68 -2.90 2.38 10.79
N ARG A 69 -2.90 3.68 11.12
CA ARG A 69 -3.50 4.72 10.27
C ARG A 69 -2.77 4.85 8.93
N LEU A 70 -1.44 4.86 8.94
CA LEU A 70 -0.64 4.96 7.72
C LEU A 70 -0.83 3.75 6.82
N LEU A 71 -0.88 2.53 7.39
CA LEU A 71 -1.15 1.31 6.62
C LEU A 71 -2.57 1.31 6.04
N ARG A 72 -3.58 1.61 6.86
CA ARG A 72 -4.99 1.60 6.44
C ARG A 72 -5.29 2.59 5.32
N HIS A 73 -4.61 3.73 5.28
CA HIS A 73 -4.89 4.80 4.32
C HIS A 73 -3.81 4.96 3.26
N PHE A 74 -2.92 3.98 3.13
CA PHE A 74 -1.84 4.01 2.17
C PHE A 74 -2.32 4.16 0.72
N TRP A 75 -3.47 3.60 0.40
CA TRP A 75 -4.07 3.62 -0.92
C TRP A 75 -4.78 4.95 -1.27
N ARG A 76 -5.07 5.83 -0.28
CA ARG A 76 -5.73 7.13 -0.49
C ARG A 76 -4.70 8.24 -0.56
N ASP A 77 -4.20 8.56 -1.74
CA ASP A 77 -3.07 9.48 -1.94
C ASP A 77 -3.22 10.83 -1.23
N GLU A 78 -4.35 11.52 -1.42
CA GLU A 78 -4.60 12.83 -0.80
C GLU A 78 -4.69 12.72 0.73
N TYR A 79 -5.53 11.80 1.22
CA TYR A 79 -5.68 11.58 2.65
C TYR A 79 -4.39 11.11 3.32
N PHE A 80 -3.61 10.27 2.65
CA PHE A 80 -2.30 9.83 3.14
C PHE A 80 -1.31 10.99 3.27
N ASN A 81 -1.30 11.91 2.29
CA ASN A 81 -0.49 13.12 2.38
C ASN A 81 -0.92 14.02 3.53
N ASP A 82 -2.22 14.13 3.81
CA ASP A 82 -2.72 14.87 4.97
C ASP A 82 -2.37 14.18 6.29
N LEU A 83 -2.39 12.85 6.35
CA LEU A 83 -1.87 12.12 7.50
C LEU A 83 -0.38 12.41 7.75
N LEU A 84 0.43 12.49 6.70
CA LEU A 84 1.85 12.85 6.84
C LEU A 84 2.02 14.28 7.36
N LYS A 85 1.22 15.25 6.89
CA LYS A 85 1.21 16.62 7.43
C LYS A 85 0.81 16.63 8.92
N ARG A 86 -0.24 15.90 9.31
CA ARG A 86 -0.65 15.76 10.73
C ARG A 86 0.41 15.08 11.58
N LEU A 87 1.16 14.13 11.01
CA LEU A 87 2.28 13.48 11.69
C LEU A 87 3.40 14.47 12.02
N GLU A 88 3.56 15.54 11.22
CA GLU A 88 4.55 16.59 11.38
C GLU A 88 4.22 17.60 12.49
N THR A 89 3.01 17.57 13.01
CA THR A 89 2.50 18.48 14.04
C THR A 89 2.06 17.73 15.29
N ASN A 90 1.82 18.46 16.38
CA ASN A 90 1.23 17.93 17.62
C ASN A 90 -0.24 18.33 17.78
N ALA A 91 -0.87 18.91 16.77
CA ALA A 91 -2.21 19.49 16.88
C ALA A 91 -3.29 18.49 17.30
N ASP A 92 -3.15 17.20 16.94
CA ASP A 92 -4.10 16.15 17.30
C ASP A 92 -3.84 15.49 18.66
N ILE A 93 -2.82 15.94 19.37
CA ILE A 93 -2.42 15.42 20.70
C ILE A 93 -2.26 16.56 21.73
N ASP A 94 -2.82 17.74 21.47
CA ASP A 94 -2.87 18.82 22.47
C ASP A 94 -3.62 18.33 23.72
N PRO A 95 -2.95 18.27 24.89
CA PRO A 95 -3.54 17.73 26.10
C PRO A 95 -4.80 18.47 26.55
N THR A 96 -4.86 19.79 26.30
CA THR A 96 -5.99 20.63 26.70
C THR A 96 -7.22 20.29 25.88
N VAL A 97 -7.09 20.25 24.55
CA VAL A 97 -8.18 19.89 23.64
C VAL A 97 -8.66 18.44 23.91
N VAL A 98 -7.72 17.52 24.09
CA VAL A 98 -8.05 16.13 24.37
C VAL A 98 -8.79 15.98 25.71
N ALA A 99 -8.42 16.74 26.74
CA ALA A 99 -9.08 16.72 28.04
C ALA A 99 -10.53 17.22 27.96
N VAL A 100 -10.77 18.33 27.26
CA VAL A 100 -12.12 18.88 27.05
C VAL A 100 -13.01 17.88 26.31
N ASP A 101 -12.52 17.35 25.19
CA ASP A 101 -13.26 16.35 24.42
C ASP A 101 -13.56 15.09 25.25
N LYS A 102 -12.58 14.59 26.01
CA LYS A 102 -12.75 13.42 26.88
C LYS A 102 -13.84 13.65 27.92
N LYS A 103 -13.86 14.82 28.56
CA LYS A 103 -14.88 15.19 29.57
C LYS A 103 -16.28 15.11 28.96
N LYS A 104 -16.50 15.67 27.78
CA LYS A 104 -17.78 15.61 27.07
C LYS A 104 -18.30 14.17 26.92
N TYR A 105 -17.45 13.24 26.51
CA TYR A 105 -17.84 11.84 26.35
C TYR A 105 -18.03 11.10 27.68
N LEU A 106 -17.29 11.48 28.74
CA LEU A 106 -17.52 10.96 30.07
C LEU A 106 -18.89 11.38 30.62
N ASP A 107 -19.30 12.62 30.39
CA ASP A 107 -20.60 13.11 30.79
C ASP A 107 -21.75 12.42 30.03
N LEU A 108 -21.59 12.18 28.73
CA LEU A 108 -22.54 11.38 27.94
C LEU A 108 -22.64 9.94 28.46
N LEU A 109 -21.52 9.30 28.81
CA LEU A 109 -21.52 7.95 29.35
C LEU A 109 -22.29 7.84 30.69
N LYS A 110 -22.24 8.89 31.53
CA LYS A 110 -23.00 8.95 32.79
C LYS A 110 -24.51 9.08 32.55
N GLN A 111 -24.90 9.81 31.49
CA GLN A 111 -26.31 10.01 31.13
C GLN A 111 -26.91 8.76 30.49
N ASP A 112 -26.25 8.16 29.55
CA ASP A 112 -26.68 6.94 28.87
C ASP A 112 -25.50 6.08 28.43
N PRO A 113 -25.17 5.00 29.14
CA PRO A 113 -24.10 4.08 28.82
C PRO A 113 -24.28 3.33 27.49
N THR A 114 -25.51 3.26 26.96
CA THR A 114 -25.84 2.52 25.74
C THR A 114 -25.69 3.35 24.50
N THR A 115 -25.48 4.66 24.62
CA THR A 115 -25.34 5.58 23.49
C THR A 115 -24.22 5.14 22.54
N MET A 116 -24.57 5.06 21.26
CA MET A 116 -23.65 4.79 20.15
C MET A 116 -23.45 6.05 19.30
N ILE A 117 -22.22 6.39 18.99
CA ILE A 117 -21.87 7.55 18.16
C ILE A 117 -21.13 7.06 16.92
N ALA A 118 -21.72 7.22 15.74
CA ALA A 118 -21.20 6.74 14.48
C ALA A 118 -20.78 5.24 14.55
N GLY A 119 -21.66 4.40 15.11
CA GLY A 119 -21.46 2.95 15.24
C GLY A 119 -20.42 2.53 16.28
N ARG A 120 -20.06 3.42 17.23
CA ARG A 120 -19.07 3.13 18.28
C ARG A 120 -19.65 3.42 19.65
N SER A 121 -19.33 2.55 20.61
CA SER A 121 -19.64 2.82 22.02
C SER A 121 -18.80 3.99 22.56
N ILE A 122 -19.34 4.69 23.55
CA ILE A 122 -18.60 5.77 24.24
C ILE A 122 -17.31 5.24 24.85
N GLY A 123 -17.31 4.00 25.39
CA GLY A 123 -16.12 3.35 25.92
C GLY A 123 -14.98 3.21 24.88
N GLU A 124 -15.30 2.82 23.65
CA GLU A 124 -14.31 2.76 22.55
C GLU A 124 -13.76 4.15 22.18
N ILE A 125 -14.63 5.17 22.22
CA ILE A 125 -14.22 6.56 21.97
C ILE A 125 -13.26 7.04 23.06
N LEU A 126 -13.59 6.82 24.33
CA LEU A 126 -12.74 7.17 25.47
C LEU A 126 -11.37 6.48 25.41
N LYS A 127 -11.33 5.20 25.10
CA LYS A 127 -10.05 4.45 24.89
C LYS A 127 -9.16 5.08 23.82
N ARG A 128 -9.75 5.70 22.79
CA ARG A 128 -8.99 6.42 21.74
C ARG A 128 -8.38 7.72 22.28
N PHE A 129 -9.08 8.45 23.15
CA PHE A 129 -8.50 9.62 23.80
C PHE A 129 -7.33 9.23 24.70
N ASP A 130 -7.44 8.16 25.48
CA ASP A 130 -6.33 7.66 26.29
C ASP A 130 -5.11 7.27 25.44
N THR A 131 -5.35 6.68 24.29
CA THR A 131 -4.27 6.36 23.34
C THR A 131 -3.61 7.61 22.74
N LYS A 132 -4.37 8.70 22.53
CA LYS A 132 -3.81 9.99 22.08
C LYS A 132 -2.96 10.65 23.16
N ILE A 133 -3.45 10.69 24.40
CA ILE A 133 -2.74 11.27 25.55
C ILE A 133 -1.39 10.58 25.78
N LYS A 134 -1.34 9.26 25.59
CA LYS A 134 -0.12 8.45 25.75
C LYS A 134 0.83 8.48 24.54
N ASP A 135 0.58 9.33 23.55
CA ASP A 135 1.46 9.44 22.38
C ASP A 135 2.76 10.20 22.74
N PRO A 136 3.91 9.51 22.86
CA PRO A 136 5.18 10.13 23.25
C PRO A 136 5.84 10.91 22.10
N ARG A 137 5.17 11.02 20.96
CA ARG A 137 5.71 11.65 19.76
C ARG A 137 5.84 13.16 19.95
N THR A 138 6.94 13.72 19.46
CA THR A 138 7.13 15.16 19.29
C THR A 138 6.95 15.54 17.81
N ALA A 139 6.70 16.81 17.52
CA ALA A 139 6.63 17.32 16.15
C ALA A 139 7.93 17.03 15.37
N SER A 140 9.08 17.17 16.02
CA SER A 140 10.39 16.85 15.43
C SER A 140 10.50 15.38 15.00
N LYS A 141 10.11 14.44 15.86
CA LYS A 141 10.05 13.00 15.51
C LYS A 141 9.09 12.75 14.36
N GLY A 142 7.91 13.38 14.38
CA GLY A 142 6.91 13.27 13.32
C GLY A 142 7.44 13.78 11.98
N LYS A 143 8.10 14.93 11.95
CA LYS A 143 8.75 15.49 10.74
C LYS A 143 9.80 14.54 10.17
N LYS A 144 10.65 13.95 11.03
CA LYS A 144 11.66 12.97 10.62
C LYS A 144 11.02 11.76 9.94
N VAL A 145 10.00 11.17 10.56
CA VAL A 145 9.29 10.00 10.03
C VAL A 145 8.57 10.32 8.73
N SER A 146 7.87 11.45 8.64
CA SER A 146 7.22 11.90 7.41
C SER A 146 8.22 12.06 6.27
N LYS A 147 9.39 12.68 6.52
CA LYS A 147 10.47 12.82 5.54
C LYS A 147 10.97 11.44 5.06
N ILE A 148 11.12 10.48 5.96
CA ILE A 148 11.52 9.11 5.60
C ILE A 148 10.47 8.48 4.67
N ILE A 149 9.18 8.54 5.03
CA ILE A 149 8.11 7.96 4.21
C ILE A 149 8.04 8.63 2.84
N ARG A 150 8.07 9.97 2.78
CA ARG A 150 8.06 10.72 1.49
C ARG A 150 9.27 10.37 0.62
N SER A 151 10.44 10.17 1.23
CA SER A 151 11.65 9.78 0.49
C SER A 151 11.58 8.33 0.01
N PHE A 152 10.99 7.43 0.79
CA PHE A 152 10.72 6.05 0.37
C PHE A 152 9.83 6.02 -0.87
N LEU A 153 8.72 6.78 -0.86
CA LEU A 153 7.76 6.81 -1.97
C LEU A 153 8.33 7.37 -3.29
N LYS A 154 9.51 7.98 -3.27
CA LYS A 154 10.20 8.47 -4.46
C LYS A 154 11.12 7.46 -5.11
N ILE A 155 11.35 6.29 -4.50
CA ILE A 155 12.25 5.29 -5.06
C ILE A 155 11.60 4.68 -6.30
N LYS A 156 12.25 4.91 -7.45
CA LYS A 156 11.92 4.32 -8.74
C LYS A 156 13.23 4.00 -9.46
N CYS A 157 13.40 2.75 -9.89
CA CYS A 157 14.64 2.28 -10.50
C CYS A 157 14.39 1.06 -11.40
N PRO A 158 15.34 0.68 -12.25
CA PRO A 158 15.34 -0.62 -12.90
C PRO A 158 15.25 -1.75 -11.87
N ILE A 159 14.53 -2.82 -12.20
CA ILE A 159 14.18 -3.88 -11.24
C ILE A 159 15.41 -4.58 -10.63
N ASN A 160 16.51 -4.77 -11.38
CA ASN A 160 17.74 -5.39 -10.87
C ASN A 160 18.43 -4.54 -9.79
N ASN A 161 18.15 -3.24 -9.71
CA ASN A 161 18.68 -2.33 -8.72
C ASN A 161 17.76 -2.18 -7.50
N ALA A 162 16.54 -2.75 -7.53
CA ALA A 162 15.52 -2.49 -6.52
C ALA A 162 15.99 -2.85 -5.09
N ALA A 163 16.52 -4.06 -4.88
CA ALA A 163 17.05 -4.47 -3.58
C ALA A 163 18.19 -3.56 -3.12
N LYS A 164 19.13 -3.21 -4.00
CA LYS A 164 20.28 -2.33 -3.71
C LYS A 164 19.82 -0.93 -3.28
N GLU A 165 18.91 -0.31 -4.03
CA GLU A 165 18.42 1.03 -3.73
C GLU A 165 17.58 1.07 -2.43
N LEU A 166 16.76 0.05 -2.18
CA LEU A 166 16.02 -0.08 -0.92
C LEU A 166 16.96 -0.27 0.27
N ASN A 167 17.95 -1.16 0.18
CA ASN A 167 18.90 -1.40 1.27
C ASN A 167 19.77 -0.16 1.54
N LYS A 168 20.20 0.56 0.50
CA LYS A 168 20.89 1.85 0.62
C LYS A 168 20.00 2.88 1.35
N PHE A 169 18.71 2.95 1.01
CA PHE A 169 17.75 3.82 1.67
C PHE A 169 17.58 3.45 3.16
N PHE A 170 17.42 2.18 3.49
CA PHE A 170 17.26 1.72 4.88
C PHE A 170 18.51 2.01 5.71
N LYS A 171 19.71 1.70 5.19
CA LYS A 171 21.00 2.01 5.85
C LYS A 171 21.14 3.50 6.11
N LYS A 172 20.87 4.36 5.11
CA LYS A 172 20.93 5.83 5.25
C LYS A 172 20.02 6.36 6.35
N ASN A 173 18.84 5.76 6.53
CA ASN A 173 17.86 6.18 7.54
C ASN A 173 17.98 5.43 8.86
N LYS A 174 19.03 4.60 9.05
CA LYS A 174 19.27 3.77 10.25
C LYS A 174 18.10 2.84 10.56
N ILE A 175 17.46 2.30 9.53
CA ILE A 175 16.36 1.33 9.63
C ILE A 175 16.95 -0.07 9.50
N ASN A 176 16.77 -0.89 10.53
CA ASN A 176 17.19 -2.28 10.53
C ASN A 176 16.20 -3.14 9.72
N LEU A 177 16.33 -3.07 8.40
CA LEU A 177 15.56 -3.82 7.42
C LEU A 177 16.44 -4.14 6.23
N VAL A 178 16.39 -5.39 5.78
CA VAL A 178 17.07 -5.87 4.57
C VAL A 178 16.01 -6.47 3.64
N VAL A 179 16.04 -6.06 2.40
CA VAL A 179 15.21 -6.58 1.31
C VAL A 179 16.10 -7.33 0.34
N ASP A 180 15.76 -8.56 0.05
CA ASP A 180 16.46 -9.44 -0.89
C ASP A 180 15.63 -9.68 -2.16
N GLN A 181 16.16 -10.49 -3.07
CA GLN A 181 15.53 -10.78 -4.36
C GLN A 181 14.17 -11.49 -4.26
N LYS A 182 13.83 -12.11 -3.11
CA LYS A 182 12.56 -12.81 -2.94
C LYS A 182 11.32 -11.91 -3.03
N TYR A 183 11.49 -10.59 -2.82
CA TYR A 183 10.42 -9.60 -2.95
C TYR A 183 10.12 -9.21 -4.40
N PHE A 184 10.90 -9.74 -5.37
CA PHE A 184 10.79 -9.37 -6.78
C PHE A 184 10.64 -10.63 -7.64
N PRO A 185 9.49 -10.86 -8.27
CA PRO A 185 9.24 -12.06 -9.07
C PRO A 185 10.06 -12.11 -10.38
N ILE A 186 10.56 -10.95 -10.81
CA ILE A 186 11.41 -10.79 -12.01
C ILE A 186 12.64 -9.96 -11.65
N SER A 187 13.79 -10.33 -12.21
CA SER A 187 15.07 -9.62 -12.01
C SER A 187 15.63 -8.95 -13.27
N ASN A 188 15.12 -9.30 -14.44
CA ASN A 188 15.63 -8.77 -15.71
C ASN A 188 15.06 -7.37 -15.98
N ASN A 189 15.94 -6.40 -16.28
CA ASN A 189 15.55 -5.02 -16.60
C ASN A 189 14.79 -4.88 -17.92
N LYS A 190 14.87 -5.86 -18.78
CA LYS A 190 14.21 -5.88 -20.07
C LYS A 190 13.62 -7.26 -20.34
N VAL A 191 12.34 -7.29 -20.66
CA VAL A 191 11.62 -8.47 -21.09
C VAL A 191 10.90 -8.16 -22.39
N SER A 192 11.31 -8.81 -23.49
CA SER A 192 10.83 -8.47 -24.83
C SER A 192 11.08 -6.98 -25.13
N LYS A 193 10.04 -6.23 -25.51
CA LYS A 193 10.08 -4.78 -25.78
C LYS A 193 9.78 -3.91 -24.55
N LEU A 194 9.65 -4.50 -23.36
CA LEU A 194 9.29 -3.81 -22.12
C LEU A 194 10.53 -3.53 -21.27
N ASN A 195 10.65 -2.31 -20.76
CA ASN A 195 11.56 -2.00 -19.67
C ASN A 195 10.90 -2.41 -18.34
N VAL A 196 11.65 -3.07 -17.45
CA VAL A 196 11.12 -3.50 -16.16
C VAL A 196 11.60 -2.57 -15.07
N MET A 197 10.65 -1.88 -14.44
CA MET A 197 10.88 -0.85 -13.44
C MET A 197 10.25 -1.26 -12.09
N PHE A 198 10.94 -0.95 -11.01
CA PHE A 198 10.40 -1.01 -9.67
C PHE A 198 9.99 0.38 -9.18
N SER A 199 8.88 0.48 -8.44
CA SER A 199 8.45 1.72 -7.81
C SER A 199 7.75 1.45 -6.47
N THR A 200 8.24 2.12 -5.42
CA THR A 200 7.65 2.02 -4.06
C THR A 200 6.30 2.74 -3.92
N SER A 201 6.00 3.67 -4.81
CA SER A 201 4.71 4.36 -4.83
C SER A 201 3.64 3.62 -5.63
N PHE A 202 4.02 2.61 -6.41
CA PHE A 202 3.09 1.83 -7.21
C PHE A 202 2.37 0.77 -6.36
N GLY A 203 1.10 0.50 -6.65
CA GLY A 203 0.26 -0.45 -5.91
C GLY A 203 -0.58 0.19 -4.80
N ARG A 204 -0.54 1.52 -4.66
CA ARG A 204 -1.34 2.26 -3.67
C ARG A 204 -2.81 2.44 -4.06
N GLN A 205 -3.17 2.23 -5.31
CA GLN A 205 -4.49 2.60 -5.84
C GLN A 205 -5.63 1.68 -5.39
N LEU A 206 -5.33 0.47 -4.91
CA LEU A 206 -6.34 -0.50 -4.47
C LEU A 206 -5.99 -1.03 -3.07
N GLU A 207 -6.97 -1.00 -2.17
CA GLU A 207 -6.81 -1.35 -0.75
C GLU A 207 -6.53 -2.83 -0.52
N TYR A 208 -7.06 -3.70 -1.38
CA TYR A 208 -7.03 -5.15 -1.17
C TYR A 208 -5.68 -5.81 -1.47
N TYR A 209 -4.73 -5.13 -2.13
CA TYR A 209 -3.43 -5.73 -2.40
C TYR A 209 -2.59 -5.93 -1.14
N THR A 210 -1.99 -7.11 -1.01
CA THR A 210 -1.24 -7.52 0.19
C THR A 210 0.26 -7.65 -0.04
N GLY A 211 0.68 -7.88 -1.29
CA GLY A 211 2.06 -8.17 -1.68
C GLY A 211 2.50 -7.49 -2.97
N MET A 212 3.01 -8.29 -3.91
CA MET A 212 3.42 -7.85 -5.25
C MET A 212 2.25 -7.24 -6.01
N VAL A 213 2.51 -6.18 -6.76
CA VAL A 213 1.58 -5.55 -7.71
C VAL A 213 2.33 -5.22 -8.99
N PHE A 214 1.66 -5.26 -10.12
CA PHE A 214 2.26 -4.88 -11.38
C PHE A 214 1.27 -4.25 -12.34
N LYS A 215 1.80 -3.49 -13.31
CA LYS A 215 1.08 -3.04 -14.50
C LYS A 215 1.98 -3.06 -15.71
N ILE A 216 1.36 -3.26 -16.87
CA ILE A 216 2.02 -3.23 -18.16
C ILE A 216 1.41 -2.09 -18.98
N ASP A 217 2.22 -1.08 -19.22
CA ASP A 217 1.91 0.04 -20.10
C ASP A 217 2.63 -0.18 -21.42
N ILE A 218 1.92 -0.18 -22.55
CA ILE A 218 2.49 -0.32 -23.89
C ILE A 218 2.30 0.97 -24.70
N LYS A 219 3.24 1.22 -25.63
CA LYS A 219 3.15 2.33 -26.58
C LYS A 219 2.67 1.78 -27.93
N SER A 220 1.49 2.21 -28.35
CA SER A 220 0.90 1.92 -29.65
C SER A 220 0.40 3.21 -30.27
N ASN A 221 0.74 3.47 -31.54
CA ASN A 221 0.33 4.67 -32.29
C ASN A 221 0.53 5.97 -31.48
N SER A 222 1.72 6.15 -30.89
CA SER A 222 2.12 7.32 -30.06
C SER A 222 1.33 7.49 -28.75
N LYS A 223 0.41 6.59 -28.41
CA LYS A 223 -0.33 6.59 -27.15
C LYS A 223 0.22 5.56 -26.20
N ILE A 224 0.21 5.88 -24.90
CA ILE A 224 0.49 4.93 -23.82
C ILE A 224 -0.83 4.34 -23.36
N ILE A 225 -0.93 3.03 -23.38
CA ILE A 225 -2.12 2.27 -23.01
C ILE A 225 -1.74 1.35 -21.85
N ASN A 226 -2.47 1.42 -20.75
CA ASN A 226 -2.41 0.39 -19.71
C ASN A 226 -3.19 -0.83 -20.20
N CYS A 227 -2.47 -1.87 -20.59
CA CYS A 227 -3.08 -3.05 -21.19
C CYS A 227 -3.31 -4.18 -20.18
N CYS A 228 -2.53 -4.23 -19.09
CA CYS A 228 -2.67 -5.26 -18.07
C CYS A 228 -2.28 -4.72 -16.70
N SER A 229 -3.01 -5.13 -15.68
CA SER A 229 -2.68 -4.84 -14.28
C SER A 229 -3.04 -6.02 -13.39
N GLY A 230 -2.29 -6.23 -12.31
CA GLY A 230 -2.53 -7.34 -11.40
C GLY A 230 -1.74 -7.22 -10.10
N GLY A 231 -1.90 -8.22 -9.23
CA GLY A 231 -1.16 -8.30 -7.98
C GLY A 231 -1.71 -9.35 -7.04
N ARG A 232 -1.06 -9.47 -5.87
CA ARG A 232 -1.39 -10.40 -4.79
C ARG A 232 -2.38 -9.79 -3.80
N TYR A 233 -3.42 -10.55 -3.44
CA TYR A 233 -4.53 -10.09 -2.57
C TYR A 233 -5.02 -11.19 -1.61
N ASP A 234 -4.12 -11.81 -0.88
CA ASP A 234 -4.39 -12.95 0.03
C ASP A 234 -5.43 -12.64 1.13
N GLY A 235 -5.69 -11.36 1.43
CA GLY A 235 -6.69 -10.94 2.41
C GLY A 235 -8.13 -10.92 1.91
N LEU A 236 -8.34 -10.79 0.60
CA LEU A 236 -9.65 -10.48 0.03
C LEU A 236 -10.71 -11.54 0.34
N ILE A 237 -10.37 -12.82 0.23
CA ILE A 237 -11.31 -13.92 0.47
C ILE A 237 -11.72 -13.98 1.94
N SER A 238 -10.79 -13.67 2.86
CA SER A 238 -11.10 -13.56 4.30
C SER A 238 -11.97 -12.33 4.60
N ASP A 239 -11.70 -11.20 3.94
CA ASP A 239 -12.50 -9.97 4.08
C ASP A 239 -13.94 -10.15 3.56
N LEU A 240 -14.14 -11.07 2.62
CA LEU A 240 -15.45 -11.48 2.10
C LEU A 240 -16.15 -12.55 2.96
N GLY A 241 -15.59 -12.91 4.13
CA GLY A 241 -16.23 -13.77 5.12
C GLY A 241 -15.67 -15.19 5.24
N SER A 242 -14.63 -15.54 4.50
CA SER A 242 -13.96 -16.84 4.68
C SER A 242 -13.22 -16.88 6.02
N GLN A 243 -13.40 -17.98 6.77
CA GLN A 243 -12.62 -18.23 8.00
C GLN A 243 -11.18 -18.66 7.70
N LYS A 244 -10.88 -19.06 6.46
CA LYS A 244 -9.54 -19.51 6.05
C LYS A 244 -8.83 -18.39 5.30
N LYS A 245 -7.57 -18.19 5.64
CA LYS A 245 -6.67 -17.36 4.83
C LYS A 245 -6.32 -18.13 3.56
N VAL A 246 -6.60 -17.53 2.40
CA VAL A 246 -6.39 -18.13 1.09
C VAL A 246 -5.45 -17.24 0.28
N SER A 247 -4.35 -17.82 -0.20
CA SER A 247 -3.43 -17.14 -1.11
C SER A 247 -4.15 -16.87 -2.43
N ALA A 248 -4.00 -15.63 -2.94
CA ALA A 248 -4.62 -15.23 -4.20
C ALA A 248 -3.77 -14.18 -4.93
N VAL A 249 -3.55 -14.39 -6.21
CA VAL A 249 -2.86 -13.47 -7.11
C VAL A 249 -3.49 -13.53 -8.49
N GLY A 250 -3.65 -12.40 -9.16
CA GLY A 250 -4.26 -12.38 -10.47
C GLY A 250 -3.91 -11.18 -11.32
N ALA A 251 -4.39 -11.20 -12.55
CA ALA A 251 -4.21 -10.16 -13.53
C ALA A 251 -5.43 -9.99 -14.43
N ALA A 252 -5.67 -8.75 -14.85
CA ALA A 252 -6.69 -8.42 -15.82
C ALA A 252 -6.14 -7.57 -16.97
N PHE A 253 -6.57 -7.88 -18.19
CA PHE A 253 -6.34 -7.13 -19.40
C PHE A 253 -7.52 -6.21 -19.68
N ASN A 254 -7.26 -4.98 -20.06
CA ASN A 254 -8.24 -4.07 -20.62
C ASN A 254 -8.35 -4.33 -22.13
N LEU A 255 -9.56 -4.60 -22.61
CA LEU A 255 -9.88 -4.86 -24.03
C LEU A 255 -10.24 -3.57 -24.80
#